data_90ed5edd2b898b3cb0082771c5cbcff9
#
_entry.id   90ed5edd2b898b3cb0082771c5cbcff9
#
_cell.length_a   1.000
_cell.length_b   1.000
_cell.length_c   1.000
_cell.angle_alpha   90.00
_cell.angle_beta   90.00
_cell.angle_gamma   90.00
#
_symmetry.space_group_name_H-M   'P 1'
#
loop_
_entity.id
_entity.type
_entity.pdbx_description
1 polymer ?
#
loop_
_entity_poly.entity_id
_entity_poly.type
_entity_poly.pdbx_seq_one_letter_code
_entity_poly.pdbx_strand_id
1 'polypeptide(L)'
;MPQTSRRAGICAGANMGWLSVKVAVLDDWFDSLRHLSCFQHLHGMAVDVFTDHVTDTNLLAARLAPYEAITLFRERTAITADLIAKLPHLKLISQRSVYPHIDIKACSEAGILVCSNMHGDTPSYAAAEHSWALIMAAMRDIPAQMTSLQKGGWQIGVGKTLHGRTLGLYGYGRIAKQVAHYAKAFGMHVIWWGSEQGRESAAADGAIVAESRHAFFATPDIISIHLRLNDVTRAVITADDLALMRPDSLLVNTARAGLIAPGALLAALNAGRPGKAAIDVFDKEPINWSGDPLATHPHVLATPHIGFVTEDELNLQFDDVFAQVAAYAAGQPIHMINPEIFDQPR
;
A
#
# COMPACT_ATOMS: atom_id res chain seq x y z
N MET A 1 -22.35 65.55 -10.29
CA MET A 1 -23.31 64.43 -10.15
C MET A 1 -22.57 63.31 -9.42
N PRO A 2 -22.99 62.92 -8.23
CA PRO A 2 -22.23 61.98 -7.39
C PRO A 2 -22.54 60.53 -7.77
N GLN A 3 -21.47 59.74 -7.84
CA GLN A 3 -21.51 58.27 -7.97
C GLN A 3 -21.90 57.63 -6.65
N THR A 4 -22.99 56.88 -6.65
CA THR A 4 -23.45 56.06 -5.53
C THR A 4 -22.68 54.77 -5.46
N SER A 5 -21.82 54.61 -4.45
CA SER A 5 -21.18 53.35 -4.09
C SER A 5 -22.22 52.39 -3.44
N ARG A 6 -22.51 51.28 -4.11
CA ARG A 6 -23.23 50.16 -3.48
C ARG A 6 -22.25 49.39 -2.60
N ARG A 7 -22.43 49.50 -1.29
CA ARG A 7 -21.82 48.56 -0.32
C ARG A 7 -22.45 47.17 -0.52
N ALA A 8 -21.61 46.20 -0.88
CA ALA A 8 -21.98 44.79 -0.81
C ALA A 8 -22.14 44.42 0.69
N GLY A 9 -23.34 44.02 1.07
CA GLY A 9 -23.63 43.51 2.40
C GLY A 9 -22.89 42.19 2.59
N ILE A 10 -22.05 42.13 3.60
CA ILE A 10 -21.47 40.92 4.13
C ILE A 10 -22.64 40.17 4.78
N CYS A 11 -23.10 39.09 4.13
CA CYS A 11 -23.97 38.12 4.78
C CYS A 11 -23.20 37.51 5.95
N ALA A 12 -23.63 37.85 7.17
CA ALA A 12 -23.21 37.17 8.36
C ALA A 12 -23.54 35.68 8.20
N GLY A 13 -22.50 34.86 8.05
CA GLY A 13 -22.61 33.39 7.99
C GLY A 13 -23.31 32.92 9.24
N ALA A 14 -24.37 32.13 9.04
CA ALA A 14 -25.00 31.38 10.09
C ALA A 14 -23.91 30.57 10.84
N ASN A 15 -23.87 30.72 12.15
CA ASN A 15 -23.12 29.90 13.09
C ASN A 15 -23.72 28.47 13.02
N MET A 16 -23.32 27.68 12.01
CA MET A 16 -23.53 26.23 12.03
C MET A 16 -22.59 25.72 13.11
N GLY A 17 -23.16 25.32 14.25
CA GLY A 17 -22.44 24.65 15.30
C GLY A 17 -21.75 23.42 14.70
N TRP A 18 -20.46 23.54 14.46
CA TRP A 18 -19.60 22.42 14.11
C TRP A 18 -19.73 21.44 15.30
N LEU A 19 -20.43 20.32 15.07
CA LEU A 19 -20.36 19.22 16.00
C LEU A 19 -18.86 18.95 16.15
N SER A 20 -18.33 19.06 17.37
CA SER A 20 -16.91 18.86 17.63
C SER A 20 -16.64 17.35 17.53
N VAL A 21 -16.54 16.85 16.30
CA VAL A 21 -16.22 15.45 16.03
C VAL A 21 -14.85 15.18 16.62
N LYS A 22 -14.77 14.22 17.53
CA LYS A 22 -13.49 13.76 18.07
C LYS A 22 -12.93 12.67 17.17
N VAL A 23 -11.74 12.91 16.60
CA VAL A 23 -11.13 12.09 15.56
C VAL A 23 -9.89 11.39 16.10
N ALA A 24 -9.78 10.08 15.89
CA ALA A 24 -8.55 9.32 16.07
C ALA A 24 -7.91 9.02 14.70
N VAL A 25 -6.68 9.44 14.51
CA VAL A 25 -5.84 9.06 13.38
C VAL A 25 -4.94 7.92 13.82
N LEU A 26 -5.08 6.73 13.22
CA LEU A 26 -4.39 5.52 13.65
C LEU A 26 -3.12 5.25 12.84
N ASP A 27 -2.15 4.61 13.51
CA ASP A 27 -0.99 3.97 12.87
C ASP A 27 -0.06 4.93 12.10
N ASP A 28 0.01 6.20 12.45
CA ASP A 28 0.98 7.14 11.86
C ASP A 28 2.38 6.94 12.48
N TRP A 29 3.01 5.82 12.15
CA TRP A 29 4.32 5.43 12.71
C TRP A 29 5.45 6.45 12.48
N PHE A 30 5.22 7.39 11.58
CA PHE A 30 6.21 8.40 11.18
C PHE A 30 5.96 9.75 11.88
N ASP A 31 4.82 9.89 12.57
CA ASP A 31 4.31 11.18 13.09
C ASP A 31 4.34 12.28 12.02
N SER A 32 3.97 11.88 10.78
CA SER A 32 4.10 12.72 9.60
C SER A 32 2.79 13.39 9.19
N LEU A 33 1.65 12.75 9.43
CA LEU A 33 0.37 13.20 8.89
C LEU A 33 -0.05 14.59 9.35
N ARG A 34 0.28 14.95 10.61
CA ARG A 34 -0.01 16.29 11.16
C ARG A 34 0.78 17.42 10.47
N HIS A 35 1.84 17.08 9.74
CA HIS A 35 2.71 18.02 9.03
C HIS A 35 2.36 18.15 7.54
N LEU A 36 1.48 17.27 7.01
CA LEU A 36 1.04 17.31 5.65
C LEU A 36 -0.04 18.39 5.42
N SER A 37 -0.07 18.96 4.22
CA SER A 37 -1.05 20.00 3.87
C SER A 37 -2.49 19.55 4.00
N CYS A 38 -2.77 18.28 3.73
CA CYS A 38 -4.12 17.68 3.84
C CYS A 38 -4.66 17.66 5.27
N PHE A 39 -3.82 17.76 6.32
CA PHE A 39 -4.27 17.80 7.71
C PHE A 39 -5.14 19.01 8.02
N GLN A 40 -5.06 20.07 7.21
CA GLN A 40 -5.92 21.26 7.33
C GLN A 40 -7.42 20.95 7.22
N HIS A 41 -7.83 19.85 6.57
CA HIS A 41 -9.23 19.41 6.53
C HIS A 41 -9.83 19.16 7.93
N LEU A 42 -8.98 18.80 8.90
CA LEU A 42 -9.38 18.53 10.28
C LEU A 42 -9.30 19.75 11.19
N HIS A 43 -9.01 20.95 10.61
CA HIS A 43 -8.89 22.16 11.40
C HIS A 43 -10.19 22.49 12.17
N GLY A 44 -10.07 22.77 13.45
CA GLY A 44 -11.21 23.04 14.33
C GLY A 44 -11.83 21.80 14.98
N MET A 45 -11.38 20.58 14.64
CA MET A 45 -11.78 19.34 15.29
C MET A 45 -10.81 18.96 16.42
N ALA A 46 -11.27 18.11 17.34
CA ALA A 46 -10.42 17.49 18.35
C ALA A 46 -9.77 16.24 17.74
N VAL A 47 -8.47 16.31 17.44
CA VAL A 47 -7.76 15.25 16.72
C VAL A 47 -6.60 14.70 17.58
N ASP A 48 -6.60 13.39 17.79
CA ASP A 48 -5.46 12.67 18.36
C ASP A 48 -4.83 11.78 17.30
N VAL A 49 -3.51 11.88 17.12
CA VAL A 49 -2.73 11.06 16.19
C VAL A 49 -1.95 10.02 16.97
N PHE A 50 -2.19 8.74 16.70
CA PHE A 50 -1.51 7.62 17.31
C PHE A 50 -0.37 7.13 16.44
N THR A 51 0.83 7.15 16.99
CA THR A 51 2.08 6.80 16.30
C THR A 51 2.55 5.37 16.60
N ASP A 52 1.77 4.63 17.36
CA ASP A 52 1.99 3.23 17.71
C ASP A 52 0.86 2.34 17.16
N HIS A 53 1.07 1.04 17.16
CA HIS A 53 0.08 0.05 16.75
C HIS A 53 -0.35 -0.83 17.92
N VAL A 54 -1.67 -1.00 18.11
CA VAL A 54 -2.25 -1.85 19.14
C VAL A 54 -2.99 -3.02 18.52
N THR A 55 -2.50 -4.23 18.79
CA THR A 55 -3.08 -5.48 18.27
C THR A 55 -4.13 -6.10 19.22
N ASP A 56 -4.07 -5.81 20.52
CA ASP A 56 -5.05 -6.31 21.50
C ASP A 56 -6.37 -5.54 21.35
N THR A 57 -7.44 -6.25 21.06
CA THR A 57 -8.77 -5.68 20.78
C THR A 57 -9.32 -4.90 21.98
N ASN A 58 -9.06 -5.32 23.23
CA ASN A 58 -9.61 -4.64 24.39
C ASN A 58 -8.84 -3.34 24.68
N LEU A 59 -7.52 -3.36 24.52
CA LEU A 59 -6.69 -2.14 24.64
C LEU A 59 -7.03 -1.15 23.53
N LEU A 60 -7.23 -1.63 22.30
CA LEU A 60 -7.63 -0.79 21.18
C LEU A 60 -9.02 -0.19 21.42
N ALA A 61 -9.99 -0.99 21.89
CA ALA A 61 -11.32 -0.51 22.23
C ALA A 61 -11.29 0.57 23.34
N ALA A 62 -10.50 0.36 24.38
CA ALA A 62 -10.33 1.35 25.45
C ALA A 62 -9.72 2.66 24.93
N ARG A 63 -8.73 2.58 24.03
CA ARG A 63 -8.14 3.74 23.34
C ARG A 63 -9.16 4.50 22.52
N LEU A 64 -9.98 3.76 21.74
CA LEU A 64 -10.91 4.34 20.77
C LEU A 64 -12.27 4.74 21.35
N ALA A 65 -12.61 4.32 22.57
CA ALA A 65 -13.89 4.59 23.21
C ALA A 65 -14.37 6.06 23.16
N PRO A 66 -13.49 7.09 23.29
CA PRO A 66 -13.94 8.49 23.30
C PRO A 66 -14.09 9.13 21.92
N TYR A 67 -13.84 8.40 20.83
CA TYR A 67 -13.83 8.97 19.47
C TYR A 67 -15.11 8.66 18.72
N GLU A 68 -15.57 9.66 17.94
CA GLU A 68 -16.70 9.54 17.06
C GLU A 68 -16.29 9.16 15.63
N ALA A 69 -15.07 9.52 15.24
CA ALA A 69 -14.50 9.18 13.93
C ALA A 69 -13.12 8.57 14.08
N ILE A 70 -12.82 7.56 13.28
CA ILE A 70 -11.47 7.02 13.13
C ILE A 70 -11.03 7.09 11.68
N THR A 71 -9.76 7.37 11.48
CA THR A 71 -9.12 7.28 10.17
C THR A 71 -8.09 6.18 10.16
N LEU A 72 -8.09 5.38 9.09
CA LEU A 72 -7.24 4.21 9.00
C LEU A 72 -6.07 4.47 8.06
N PHE A 73 -4.91 3.96 8.46
CA PHE A 73 -3.71 3.96 7.64
C PHE A 73 -3.62 2.64 6.88
N ARG A 74 -4.30 2.56 5.72
CA ARG A 74 -4.36 1.33 4.93
C ARG A 74 -5.00 0.16 5.71
N GLU A 75 -4.47 -1.03 5.52
CA GLU A 75 -4.97 -2.28 6.11
C GLU A 75 -4.29 -2.61 7.46
N ARG A 76 -3.67 -1.61 8.14
CA ARG A 76 -2.87 -1.83 9.36
C ARG A 76 -3.71 -2.30 10.55
N THR A 77 -4.87 -1.68 10.77
CA THR A 77 -5.77 -2.01 11.87
C THR A 77 -7.01 -2.72 11.34
N ALA A 78 -7.28 -3.94 11.83
CA ALA A 78 -8.49 -4.68 11.50
C ALA A 78 -9.68 -4.16 12.30
N ILE A 79 -10.78 -3.83 11.62
CA ILE A 79 -12.04 -3.38 12.22
C ILE A 79 -13.02 -4.55 12.21
N THR A 80 -12.94 -5.36 13.24
CA THR A 80 -13.76 -6.58 13.41
C THR A 80 -15.06 -6.29 14.13
N ALA A 81 -16.06 -7.19 14.00
CA ALA A 81 -17.33 -7.10 14.73
C ALA A 81 -17.11 -7.03 16.26
N ASP A 82 -16.11 -7.75 16.82
CA ASP A 82 -15.79 -7.70 18.25
C ASP A 82 -15.29 -6.32 18.69
N LEU A 83 -14.46 -5.66 17.87
CA LEU A 83 -14.01 -4.29 18.13
C LEU A 83 -15.18 -3.30 18.04
N ILE A 84 -15.99 -3.39 16.98
CA ILE A 84 -17.16 -2.52 16.74
C ILE A 84 -18.13 -2.55 17.91
N ALA A 85 -18.43 -3.74 18.44
CA ALA A 85 -19.34 -3.92 19.58
C ALA A 85 -18.87 -3.19 20.85
N LYS A 86 -17.58 -2.83 20.96
CA LYS A 86 -16.98 -2.13 22.10
C LYS A 86 -16.84 -0.61 21.90
N LEU A 87 -17.30 -0.08 20.74
CA LEU A 87 -17.14 1.33 20.37
C LEU A 87 -18.50 2.05 20.22
N PRO A 88 -19.22 2.29 21.34
CA PRO A 88 -20.59 2.81 21.30
C PRO A 88 -20.71 4.25 20.77
N HIS A 89 -19.62 5.00 20.75
CA HIS A 89 -19.59 6.40 20.28
C HIS A 89 -19.12 6.54 18.84
N LEU A 90 -18.57 5.46 18.25
CA LEU A 90 -18.06 5.51 16.89
C LEU A 90 -19.22 5.70 15.88
N LYS A 91 -19.06 6.66 14.98
CA LYS A 91 -20.03 7.02 13.93
C LYS A 91 -19.47 6.98 12.52
N LEU A 92 -18.15 7.18 12.40
CA LEU A 92 -17.48 7.25 11.11
C LEU A 92 -16.18 6.45 11.11
N ILE A 93 -15.97 5.68 10.08
CA ILE A 93 -14.68 5.12 9.68
C ILE A 93 -14.33 5.70 8.33
N SER A 94 -13.19 6.39 8.25
CA SER A 94 -12.69 6.97 7.01
C SER A 94 -11.38 6.31 6.60
N GLN A 95 -11.33 5.86 5.34
CA GLN A 95 -10.14 5.26 4.75
C GLN A 95 -10.12 5.47 3.24
N ARG A 96 -9.10 4.95 2.54
CA ARG A 96 -8.99 5.01 1.08
C ARG A 96 -8.69 3.63 0.49
N SER A 97 -9.26 3.34 -0.70
CA SER A 97 -9.05 2.12 -1.47
C SER A 97 -9.84 0.91 -0.90
N VAL A 98 -9.38 -0.32 -1.17
CA VAL A 98 -10.06 -1.55 -0.73
C VAL A 98 -10.07 -1.69 0.80
N TYR A 99 -11.09 -2.35 1.32
CA TYR A 99 -11.36 -2.43 2.76
C TYR A 99 -11.60 -3.88 3.28
N PRO A 100 -10.76 -4.86 2.90
CA PRO A 100 -10.97 -6.26 3.33
C PRO A 100 -10.80 -6.46 4.85
N HIS A 101 -10.20 -5.48 5.54
CA HIS A 101 -9.95 -5.46 6.97
C HIS A 101 -11.10 -4.83 7.78
N ILE A 102 -12.19 -4.38 7.13
CA ILE A 102 -13.34 -3.75 7.78
C ILE A 102 -14.56 -4.66 7.62
N ASP A 103 -15.18 -5.03 8.73
CA ASP A 103 -16.47 -5.72 8.72
C ASP A 103 -17.61 -4.72 8.44
N ILE A 104 -17.91 -4.53 7.15
CA ILE A 104 -18.93 -3.57 6.70
C ILE A 104 -20.31 -3.91 7.26
N LYS A 105 -20.64 -5.22 7.35
CA LYS A 105 -21.93 -5.65 7.87
C LYS A 105 -22.07 -5.24 9.33
N ALA A 106 -21.07 -5.52 10.16
CA ALA A 106 -21.08 -5.12 11.57
C ALA A 106 -21.10 -3.59 11.73
N CYS A 107 -20.41 -2.83 10.87
CA CYS A 107 -20.49 -1.38 10.84
C CYS A 107 -21.93 -0.90 10.57
N SER A 108 -22.58 -1.44 9.55
CA SER A 108 -23.97 -1.09 9.20
C SER A 108 -24.93 -1.42 10.32
N GLU A 109 -24.85 -2.61 10.93
CA GLU A 109 -25.67 -3.02 12.07
C GLU A 109 -25.47 -2.12 13.31
N ALA A 110 -24.26 -1.58 13.51
CA ALA A 110 -23.94 -0.65 14.60
C ALA A 110 -24.25 0.82 14.27
N GLY A 111 -24.73 1.15 13.07
CA GLY A 111 -24.99 2.53 12.62
C GLY A 111 -23.72 3.35 12.40
N ILE A 112 -22.62 2.68 12.01
CA ILE A 112 -21.33 3.32 11.71
C ILE A 112 -21.20 3.48 10.20
N LEU A 113 -21.04 4.73 9.75
CA LEU A 113 -20.79 5.04 8.35
C LEU A 113 -19.33 4.70 8.00
N VAL A 114 -19.14 4.01 6.89
CA VAL A 114 -17.81 3.74 6.32
C VAL A 114 -17.67 4.53 5.03
N CYS A 115 -16.62 5.33 4.94
CA CYS A 115 -16.27 6.10 3.75
C CYS A 115 -14.94 5.63 3.19
N SER A 116 -14.89 5.43 1.86
CA SER A 116 -13.66 5.06 1.16
C SER A 116 -13.70 5.52 -0.30
N ASN A 117 -12.75 6.35 -0.72
CA ASN A 117 -12.55 6.64 -2.13
C ASN A 117 -11.89 5.43 -2.81
N MET A 118 -12.68 4.69 -3.63
CA MET A 118 -12.24 3.49 -4.33
C MET A 118 -11.48 3.78 -5.63
N HIS A 119 -11.73 4.93 -6.24
CA HIS A 119 -11.25 5.30 -7.57
C HIS A 119 -10.49 6.63 -7.50
N GLY A 120 -9.29 6.58 -6.92
CA GLY A 120 -8.39 7.72 -7.04
C GLY A 120 -7.92 7.84 -8.50
N ASP A 121 -8.44 8.83 -9.23
CA ASP A 121 -8.01 9.13 -10.60
C ASP A 121 -6.59 9.73 -10.65
N THR A 122 -6.04 10.06 -9.50
CA THR A 122 -4.69 10.61 -9.40
C THR A 122 -3.66 9.50 -9.53
N PRO A 123 -2.73 9.62 -10.48
CA PRO A 123 -1.68 8.62 -10.67
C PRO A 123 -0.77 8.57 -9.42
N SER A 124 -0.50 7.36 -8.95
CA SER A 124 0.46 7.08 -7.89
C SER A 124 1.65 6.35 -8.50
N TYR A 125 2.85 6.85 -8.26
CA TYR A 125 4.10 6.30 -8.79
C TYR A 125 4.94 5.62 -7.72
N ALA A 126 4.73 5.93 -6.43
CA ALA A 126 5.56 5.49 -5.32
C ALA A 126 5.88 3.99 -5.33
N ALA A 127 4.87 3.13 -5.49
CA ALA A 127 5.09 1.67 -5.51
C ALA A 127 5.90 1.20 -6.73
N ALA A 128 5.76 1.85 -7.88
CA ALA A 128 6.55 1.53 -9.07
C ALA A 128 8.00 1.98 -8.91
N GLU A 129 8.22 3.17 -8.37
CA GLU A 129 9.55 3.73 -8.08
C GLU A 129 10.26 2.91 -7.02
N HIS A 130 9.57 2.50 -5.95
CA HIS A 130 10.14 1.64 -4.92
C HIS A 130 10.53 0.27 -5.47
N SER A 131 9.67 -0.36 -6.30
CA SER A 131 9.99 -1.62 -6.97
C SER A 131 11.25 -1.47 -7.83
N TRP A 132 11.37 -0.35 -8.56
CA TRP A 132 12.53 -0.05 -9.38
C TRP A 132 13.79 0.21 -8.55
N ALA A 133 13.66 0.95 -7.44
CA ALA A 133 14.76 1.19 -6.51
C ALA A 133 15.31 -0.13 -5.93
N LEU A 134 14.42 -1.06 -5.54
CA LEU A 134 14.82 -2.38 -5.05
C LEU A 134 15.53 -3.21 -6.13
N ILE A 135 15.05 -3.18 -7.38
CA ILE A 135 15.74 -3.82 -8.52
C ILE A 135 17.15 -3.27 -8.64
N MET A 136 17.31 -1.96 -8.70
CA MET A 136 18.61 -1.31 -8.82
C MET A 136 19.53 -1.63 -7.64
N ALA A 137 19.02 -1.53 -6.42
CA ALA A 137 19.78 -1.79 -5.20
C ALA A 137 20.25 -3.26 -5.10
N ALA A 138 19.38 -4.22 -5.43
CA ALA A 138 19.69 -5.64 -5.40
C ALA A 138 20.67 -6.05 -6.51
N MET A 139 20.49 -5.53 -7.74
CA MET A 139 21.39 -5.85 -8.86
C MET A 139 22.79 -5.27 -8.71
N ARG A 140 22.94 -4.19 -7.97
CA ARG A 140 24.22 -3.53 -7.71
C ARG A 140 24.80 -3.83 -6.32
N ASP A 141 24.13 -4.66 -5.50
CA ASP A 141 24.51 -4.98 -4.12
C ASP A 141 24.70 -3.74 -3.23
N ILE A 142 23.95 -2.65 -3.49
CA ILE A 142 24.16 -1.37 -2.83
C ILE A 142 24.16 -1.46 -1.30
N PRO A 143 23.18 -2.12 -0.61
CA PRO A 143 23.17 -2.20 0.84
C PRO A 143 24.39 -2.95 1.41
N ALA A 144 24.84 -4.01 0.74
CA ALA A 144 26.03 -4.76 1.16
C ALA A 144 27.31 -3.93 0.98
N GLN A 145 27.44 -3.18 -0.12
CA GLN A 145 28.57 -2.27 -0.35
C GLN A 145 28.60 -1.17 0.71
N MET A 146 27.44 -0.58 1.05
CA MET A 146 27.34 0.44 2.10
C MET A 146 27.72 -0.13 3.47
N THR A 147 27.26 -1.32 3.79
CA THR A 147 27.59 -2.01 5.05
C THR A 147 29.09 -2.31 5.14
N SER A 148 29.72 -2.74 4.04
CA SER A 148 31.18 -2.96 3.98
C SER A 148 31.94 -1.68 4.28
N LEU A 149 31.58 -0.58 3.61
CA LEU A 149 32.21 0.72 3.82
C LEU A 149 32.07 1.21 5.26
N GLN A 150 30.86 1.10 5.85
CA GLN A 150 30.62 1.48 7.25
C GLN A 150 31.44 0.67 8.27
N LYS A 151 31.79 -0.58 7.93
CA LYS A 151 32.66 -1.45 8.73
C LYS A 151 34.14 -1.27 8.44
N GLY A 152 34.54 -0.23 7.69
CA GLY A 152 35.92 0.05 7.34
C GLY A 152 36.47 -0.81 6.20
N GLY A 153 35.63 -1.56 5.50
CA GLY A 153 35.98 -2.30 4.29
C GLY A 153 35.93 -1.42 3.03
N TRP A 154 36.08 -2.04 1.87
CA TRP A 154 36.02 -1.40 0.56
C TRP A 154 35.03 -2.16 -0.33
N GLN A 155 35.27 -2.22 -1.63
CA GLN A 155 34.44 -2.92 -2.61
C GLN A 155 34.31 -4.41 -2.29
N ILE A 156 33.09 -4.96 -2.38
CA ILE A 156 32.78 -6.37 -2.19
C ILE A 156 31.95 -6.88 -3.36
N GLY A 157 32.35 -8.01 -3.93
CA GLY A 157 31.64 -8.61 -5.04
C GLY A 157 31.53 -7.73 -6.29
N VAL A 158 30.78 -8.22 -7.28
CA VAL A 158 30.56 -7.56 -8.56
C VAL A 158 29.05 -7.53 -8.85
N GLY A 159 28.47 -6.36 -8.90
CA GLY A 159 27.06 -6.18 -9.29
C GLY A 159 26.83 -6.37 -10.80
N LYS A 160 25.56 -6.36 -11.19
CA LYS A 160 25.14 -6.54 -12.58
C LYS A 160 24.50 -5.26 -13.14
N THR A 161 24.74 -4.95 -14.41
CA THR A 161 24.01 -3.90 -15.15
C THR A 161 22.63 -4.41 -15.54
N LEU A 162 21.68 -3.51 -15.78
CA LEU A 162 20.33 -3.87 -16.25
C LEU A 162 20.23 -3.93 -17.77
N HIS A 163 21.00 -3.10 -18.48
CA HIS A 163 20.96 -3.01 -19.94
C HIS A 163 21.13 -4.38 -20.61
N GLY A 164 20.27 -4.68 -21.56
CA GLY A 164 20.28 -5.93 -22.32
C GLY A 164 19.72 -7.15 -21.56
N ARG A 165 19.32 -6.98 -20.27
CA ARG A 165 18.70 -8.07 -19.48
C ARG A 165 17.20 -8.10 -19.66
N THR A 166 16.61 -9.23 -19.28
CA THR A 166 15.15 -9.46 -19.36
C THR A 166 14.49 -9.29 -18.01
N LEU A 167 13.46 -8.42 -17.97
CA LEU A 167 12.54 -8.27 -16.85
C LEU A 167 11.24 -9.00 -17.16
N GLY A 168 10.87 -9.96 -16.33
CA GLY A 168 9.55 -10.58 -16.31
C GLY A 168 8.62 -9.84 -15.34
N LEU A 169 7.46 -9.41 -15.82
CA LEU A 169 6.44 -8.76 -15.02
C LEU A 169 5.24 -9.69 -14.84
N TYR A 170 4.97 -10.09 -13.59
CA TYR A 170 3.82 -10.92 -13.27
C TYR A 170 2.63 -10.04 -12.87
N GLY A 171 1.69 -9.87 -13.79
CA GLY A 171 0.54 -8.98 -13.68
C GLY A 171 0.63 -7.83 -14.68
N TYR A 172 -0.53 -7.42 -15.24
CA TYR A 172 -0.62 -6.38 -16.27
C TYR A 172 -1.42 -5.17 -15.76
N GLY A 173 -1.08 -4.70 -14.57
CA GLY A 173 -1.71 -3.54 -13.94
C GLY A 173 -0.93 -2.23 -14.12
N ARG A 174 -1.47 -1.16 -13.56
CA ARG A 174 -0.90 0.20 -13.62
C ARG A 174 0.56 0.24 -13.12
N ILE A 175 0.86 -0.35 -11.95
CA ILE A 175 2.21 -0.38 -11.38
C ILE A 175 3.18 -1.11 -12.31
N ALA A 176 2.79 -2.30 -12.79
CA ALA A 176 3.63 -3.09 -13.69
C ALA A 176 3.93 -2.35 -15.01
N LYS A 177 2.94 -1.65 -15.59
CA LYS A 177 3.12 -0.83 -16.80
C LYS A 177 4.14 0.29 -16.57
N GLN A 178 4.12 0.92 -15.39
CA GLN A 178 5.09 1.95 -15.04
C GLN A 178 6.50 1.38 -14.84
N VAL A 179 6.64 0.23 -14.17
CA VAL A 179 7.93 -0.47 -14.04
C VAL A 179 8.46 -0.90 -15.40
N ALA A 180 7.60 -1.35 -16.32
CA ALA A 180 7.99 -1.66 -17.69
C ALA A 180 8.51 -0.42 -18.44
N HIS A 181 7.93 0.75 -18.19
CA HIS A 181 8.42 2.00 -18.77
C HIS A 181 9.84 2.32 -18.28
N TYR A 182 10.11 2.17 -16.98
CA TYR A 182 11.46 2.33 -16.42
C TYR A 182 12.44 1.32 -17.03
N ALA A 183 12.06 0.05 -17.11
CA ALA A 183 12.90 -1.00 -17.68
C ALA A 183 13.30 -0.70 -19.13
N LYS A 184 12.35 -0.24 -19.95
CA LYS A 184 12.62 0.16 -21.34
C LYS A 184 13.61 1.33 -21.42
N ALA A 185 13.50 2.34 -20.54
CA ALA A 185 14.44 3.45 -20.47
C ALA A 185 15.86 3.01 -20.09
N PHE A 186 15.99 1.89 -19.36
CA PHE A 186 17.28 1.27 -19.04
C PHE A 186 17.77 0.26 -20.08
N GLY A 187 17.10 0.15 -21.23
CA GLY A 187 17.49 -0.76 -22.31
C GLY A 187 17.28 -2.24 -21.99
N MET A 188 16.29 -2.57 -21.14
CA MET A 188 15.92 -3.95 -20.85
C MET A 188 14.88 -4.49 -21.83
N HIS A 189 14.87 -5.80 -21.97
CA HIS A 189 13.75 -6.54 -22.57
C HIS A 189 12.68 -6.79 -21.51
N VAL A 190 11.40 -6.65 -21.87
CA VAL A 190 10.29 -6.86 -20.94
C VAL A 190 9.39 -7.95 -21.49
N ILE A 191 9.13 -8.98 -20.67
CA ILE A 191 8.14 -10.03 -20.95
C ILE A 191 7.08 -10.07 -19.87
N TRP A 192 5.87 -10.46 -20.21
CA TRP A 192 4.71 -10.42 -19.35
C TRP A 192 4.13 -11.81 -19.09
N TRP A 193 3.57 -11.98 -17.88
CA TRP A 193 2.74 -13.13 -17.51
C TRP A 193 1.63 -12.70 -16.55
N GLY A 194 0.57 -13.52 -16.46
CA GLY A 194 -0.57 -13.24 -15.57
C GLY A 194 -1.78 -14.11 -15.91
N SER A 195 -2.97 -13.65 -15.48
CA SER A 195 -4.23 -14.25 -15.89
C SER A 195 -4.40 -14.24 -17.41
N GLU A 196 -5.28 -15.08 -17.94
CA GLU A 196 -5.58 -15.12 -19.37
C GLU A 196 -5.96 -13.73 -19.90
N GLN A 197 -6.93 -13.09 -19.26
CA GLN A 197 -7.33 -11.71 -19.61
C GLN A 197 -6.17 -10.71 -19.55
N GLY A 198 -5.27 -10.84 -18.56
CA GLY A 198 -4.09 -9.97 -18.44
C GLY A 198 -3.10 -10.18 -19.59
N ARG A 199 -2.91 -11.42 -20.03
CA ARG A 199 -2.05 -11.75 -21.16
C ARG A 199 -2.64 -11.27 -22.50
N GLU A 200 -3.96 -11.43 -22.69
CA GLU A 200 -4.68 -10.92 -23.85
C GLU A 200 -4.58 -9.39 -23.93
N SER A 201 -4.81 -8.70 -22.82
CA SER A 201 -4.66 -7.24 -22.74
C SER A 201 -3.22 -6.79 -23.04
N ALA A 202 -2.22 -7.51 -22.53
CA ALA A 202 -0.82 -7.22 -22.80
C ALA A 202 -0.49 -7.39 -24.30
N ALA A 203 -0.94 -8.49 -24.90
CA ALA A 203 -0.74 -8.76 -26.34
C ALA A 203 -1.45 -7.73 -27.22
N ALA A 204 -2.67 -7.31 -26.85
CA ALA A 204 -3.43 -6.26 -27.56
C ALA A 204 -2.71 -4.89 -27.52
N ASP A 205 -2.03 -4.59 -26.42
CA ASP A 205 -1.18 -3.40 -26.29
C ASP A 205 0.21 -3.54 -26.97
N GLY A 206 0.47 -4.66 -27.67
CA GLY A 206 1.74 -4.94 -28.35
C GLY A 206 2.88 -5.33 -27.41
N ALA A 207 2.58 -5.74 -26.19
CA ALA A 207 3.59 -6.20 -25.24
C ALA A 207 3.95 -7.68 -25.50
N ILE A 208 5.18 -8.06 -25.19
CA ILE A 208 5.66 -9.43 -25.37
C ILE A 208 5.17 -10.28 -24.20
N VAL A 209 4.29 -11.23 -24.46
CA VAL A 209 3.82 -12.21 -23.48
C VAL A 209 4.71 -13.47 -23.59
N ALA A 210 5.07 -14.04 -22.43
CA ALA A 210 5.83 -15.28 -22.39
C ALA A 210 5.00 -16.44 -23.02
N GLU A 211 5.67 -17.33 -23.74
CA GLU A 211 5.02 -18.45 -24.44
C GLU A 211 4.33 -19.43 -23.49
N SER A 212 4.84 -19.56 -22.28
CA SER A 212 4.29 -20.42 -21.22
C SER A 212 4.66 -19.91 -19.83
N ARG A 213 3.97 -20.39 -18.79
CA ARG A 213 4.34 -20.18 -17.40
C ARG A 213 5.77 -20.63 -17.12
N HIS A 214 6.15 -21.81 -17.64
CA HIS A 214 7.52 -22.33 -17.53
C HIS A 214 8.54 -21.35 -18.13
N ALA A 215 8.32 -20.88 -19.36
CA ALA A 215 9.22 -19.94 -20.02
C ALA A 215 9.31 -18.61 -19.25
N PHE A 216 8.20 -18.15 -18.66
CA PHE A 216 8.18 -16.94 -17.84
C PHE A 216 9.06 -17.04 -16.61
N PHE A 217 9.09 -18.17 -15.90
CA PHE A 217 9.94 -18.33 -14.73
C PHE A 217 11.40 -18.68 -15.06
N ALA A 218 11.63 -19.40 -16.19
CA ALA A 218 12.96 -19.87 -16.55
C ALA A 218 13.84 -18.84 -17.26
N THR A 219 13.25 -17.86 -17.97
CA THR A 219 13.99 -17.02 -18.91
C THR A 219 14.50 -15.70 -18.30
N PRO A 220 13.71 -14.91 -17.53
CA PRO A 220 14.12 -13.59 -17.08
C PRO A 220 15.32 -13.58 -16.14
N ASP A 221 16.10 -12.51 -16.21
CA ASP A 221 17.11 -12.18 -15.21
C ASP A 221 16.47 -11.67 -13.92
N ILE A 222 15.31 -11.01 -14.04
CA ILE A 222 14.56 -10.42 -12.93
C ILE A 222 13.09 -10.75 -13.12
N ILE A 223 12.41 -11.21 -12.08
CA ILE A 223 10.94 -11.31 -12.04
C ILE A 223 10.41 -10.36 -10.98
N SER A 224 9.45 -9.50 -11.35
CA SER A 224 8.77 -8.59 -10.43
C SER A 224 7.27 -8.85 -10.40
N ILE A 225 6.73 -9.00 -9.18
CA ILE A 225 5.34 -9.42 -8.93
C ILE A 225 4.48 -8.18 -8.72
N HIS A 226 3.40 -8.05 -9.51
CA HIS A 226 2.47 -6.93 -9.48
C HIS A 226 1.01 -7.40 -9.55
N LEU A 227 0.66 -8.38 -8.74
CA LEU A 227 -0.69 -8.92 -8.63
C LEU A 227 -1.41 -8.36 -7.40
N ARG A 228 -2.74 -8.27 -7.48
CA ARG A 228 -3.56 -8.09 -6.28
C ARG A 228 -3.72 -9.44 -5.59
N LEU A 229 -3.60 -9.47 -4.26
CA LEU A 229 -3.91 -10.65 -3.47
C LEU A 229 -5.44 -10.78 -3.30
N ASN A 230 -5.96 -11.92 -3.68
CA ASN A 230 -7.33 -12.38 -3.45
C ASN A 230 -7.32 -13.92 -3.40
N ASP A 231 -8.48 -14.56 -3.25
CA ASP A 231 -8.57 -16.01 -3.13
C ASP A 231 -8.00 -16.76 -4.34
N VAL A 232 -8.13 -16.19 -5.55
CA VAL A 232 -7.61 -16.80 -6.80
C VAL A 232 -6.11 -16.64 -6.93
N THR A 233 -5.55 -15.56 -6.41
CA THR A 233 -4.11 -15.24 -6.54
C THR A 233 -3.30 -15.63 -5.30
N ARG A 234 -3.95 -16.07 -4.24
CA ARG A 234 -3.27 -16.59 -3.04
C ARG A 234 -2.43 -17.81 -3.40
N ALA A 235 -1.17 -17.79 -2.99
CA ALA A 235 -0.18 -18.84 -3.29
C ALA A 235 -0.06 -19.21 -4.78
N VAL A 236 -0.36 -18.24 -5.66
CA VAL A 236 -0.32 -18.45 -7.11
C VAL A 236 1.09 -18.73 -7.62
N ILE A 237 2.12 -18.30 -6.91
CA ILE A 237 3.52 -18.60 -7.23
C ILE A 237 3.95 -19.76 -6.31
N THR A 238 4.29 -20.88 -6.91
CA THR A 238 4.59 -22.13 -6.22
C THR A 238 6.09 -22.35 -6.05
N ALA A 239 6.47 -23.35 -5.25
CA ALA A 239 7.86 -23.78 -5.13
C ALA A 239 8.42 -24.27 -6.48
N ASP A 240 7.62 -24.94 -7.29
CA ASP A 240 8.01 -25.42 -8.63
C ASP A 240 8.31 -24.25 -9.58
N ASP A 241 7.52 -23.17 -9.53
CA ASP A 241 7.81 -21.96 -10.30
C ASP A 241 9.16 -21.35 -9.93
N LEU A 242 9.42 -21.24 -8.61
CA LEU A 242 10.68 -20.67 -8.12
C LEU A 242 11.88 -21.55 -8.47
N ALA A 243 11.71 -22.88 -8.48
CA ALA A 243 12.74 -23.82 -8.88
C ALA A 243 13.14 -23.71 -10.36
N LEU A 244 12.28 -23.16 -11.22
CA LEU A 244 12.58 -22.86 -12.62
C LEU A 244 13.48 -21.64 -12.78
N MET A 245 13.49 -20.74 -11.80
CA MET A 245 14.28 -19.52 -11.88
C MET A 245 15.78 -19.81 -11.95
N ARG A 246 16.50 -18.95 -12.64
CA ARG A 246 17.95 -19.09 -12.78
C ARG A 246 18.67 -18.85 -11.44
N PRO A 247 19.80 -19.54 -11.18
CA PRO A 247 20.59 -19.35 -9.95
C PRO A 247 21.13 -17.92 -9.77
N ASP A 248 21.20 -17.15 -10.85
CA ASP A 248 21.71 -15.79 -10.87
C ASP A 248 20.63 -14.72 -11.06
N SER A 249 19.35 -15.13 -10.98
CA SER A 249 18.20 -14.23 -11.13
C SER A 249 17.77 -13.58 -9.82
N LEU A 250 16.96 -12.54 -9.94
CA LEU A 250 16.36 -11.78 -8.85
C LEU A 250 14.83 -11.93 -8.87
N LEU A 251 14.21 -12.27 -7.74
CA LEU A 251 12.78 -12.12 -7.53
C LEU A 251 12.48 -10.85 -6.75
N VAL A 252 11.50 -10.08 -7.20
CA VAL A 252 11.05 -8.84 -6.52
C VAL A 252 9.58 -8.96 -6.15
N ASN A 253 9.25 -8.78 -4.87
CA ASN A 253 7.87 -8.75 -4.39
C ASN A 253 7.60 -7.52 -3.53
N THR A 254 7.01 -6.51 -4.14
CA THR A 254 6.50 -5.29 -3.49
C THR A 254 4.97 -5.27 -3.48
N ALA A 255 4.34 -6.40 -3.80
CA ALA A 255 2.89 -6.52 -3.86
C ALA A 255 2.31 -7.05 -2.54
N ARG A 256 2.30 -8.37 -2.34
CA ARG A 256 1.85 -9.02 -1.10
C ARG A 256 2.61 -10.35 -0.91
N ALA A 257 2.97 -10.68 0.32
CA ALA A 257 3.66 -11.94 0.64
C ALA A 257 2.82 -13.17 0.26
N GLY A 258 1.54 -13.17 0.56
CA GLY A 258 0.62 -14.27 0.29
C GLY A 258 0.39 -14.62 -1.19
N LEU A 259 1.02 -13.92 -2.15
CA LEU A 259 1.07 -14.31 -3.56
C LEU A 259 2.02 -15.49 -3.81
N ILE A 260 2.99 -15.69 -2.93
CA ILE A 260 3.91 -16.81 -2.97
C ILE A 260 3.42 -17.85 -1.97
N ALA A 261 3.52 -19.13 -2.33
CA ALA A 261 3.13 -20.22 -1.43
C ALA A 261 3.94 -20.16 -0.11
N PRO A 262 3.30 -20.42 1.05
CA PRO A 262 3.96 -20.31 2.35
C PRO A 262 5.27 -21.08 2.41
N GLY A 263 6.36 -20.45 2.85
CA GLY A 263 7.70 -21.04 2.97
C GLY A 263 8.44 -21.29 1.65
N ALA A 264 7.76 -21.16 0.48
CA ALA A 264 8.35 -21.50 -0.81
C ALA A 264 9.56 -20.61 -1.16
N LEU A 265 9.47 -19.29 -0.89
CA LEU A 265 10.57 -18.38 -1.19
C LEU A 265 11.83 -18.69 -0.36
N LEU A 266 11.66 -18.94 0.94
CA LEU A 266 12.80 -19.29 1.81
C LEU A 266 13.45 -20.60 1.37
N ALA A 267 12.65 -21.63 1.08
CA ALA A 267 13.15 -22.91 0.59
C ALA A 267 13.89 -22.76 -0.75
N ALA A 268 13.35 -21.96 -1.66
CA ALA A 268 13.93 -21.70 -2.98
C ALA A 268 15.28 -20.96 -2.88
N LEU A 269 15.37 -19.93 -2.04
CA LEU A 269 16.62 -19.20 -1.78
C LEU A 269 17.69 -20.11 -1.17
N ASN A 270 17.32 -20.98 -0.22
CA ASN A 270 18.21 -21.98 0.36
C ASN A 270 18.70 -23.00 -0.69
N ALA A 271 17.87 -23.30 -1.69
CA ALA A 271 18.24 -24.14 -2.84
C ALA A 271 19.02 -23.37 -3.93
N GLY A 272 19.23 -22.05 -3.76
CA GLY A 272 19.96 -21.19 -4.68
C GLY A 272 19.19 -20.78 -5.94
N ARG A 273 17.84 -20.86 -5.95
CA ARG A 273 16.98 -20.46 -7.08
C ARG A 273 15.66 -19.86 -6.58
N PRO A 274 15.44 -18.53 -6.78
CA PRO A 274 16.36 -17.53 -7.38
C PRO A 274 17.62 -17.33 -6.54
N GLY A 275 18.67 -16.73 -7.14
CA GLY A 275 19.90 -16.41 -6.42
C GLY A 275 19.75 -15.29 -5.42
N LYS A 276 18.78 -14.37 -5.64
CA LYS A 276 18.47 -13.24 -4.75
C LYS A 276 16.96 -12.95 -4.73
N ALA A 277 16.51 -12.33 -3.66
CA ALA A 277 15.18 -11.72 -3.61
C ALA A 277 15.26 -10.27 -3.07
N ALA A 278 14.31 -9.44 -3.49
CA ALA A 278 14.04 -8.13 -2.93
C ALA A 278 12.56 -8.07 -2.55
N ILE A 279 12.27 -7.88 -1.27
CA ILE A 279 10.91 -7.94 -0.74
C ILE A 279 10.60 -6.70 0.09
N ASP A 280 9.35 -6.24 -0.03
CA ASP A 280 8.82 -5.13 0.75
C ASP A 280 7.63 -5.59 1.62
N VAL A 281 7.29 -6.89 1.59
CA VAL A 281 6.07 -7.42 2.21
C VAL A 281 6.34 -8.76 2.89
N PHE A 282 5.62 -9.00 4.01
CA PHE A 282 5.79 -10.18 4.84
C PHE A 282 4.43 -10.82 5.18
N ASP A 283 4.42 -12.09 5.56
CA ASP A 283 3.19 -12.82 5.93
C ASP A 283 2.55 -12.24 7.21
N LYS A 284 3.37 -11.73 8.11
CA LYS A 284 2.94 -11.04 9.33
C LYS A 284 3.67 -9.72 9.45
N GLU A 285 2.94 -8.63 9.52
CA GLU A 285 3.46 -7.26 9.67
C GLU A 285 2.88 -6.57 10.90
N PRO A 286 3.67 -5.81 11.67
CA PRO A 286 5.11 -5.62 11.54
C PRO A 286 5.91 -6.88 11.92
N ILE A 287 7.06 -7.05 11.26
CA ILE A 287 7.95 -8.20 11.55
C ILE A 287 8.79 -7.97 12.82
N ASN A 288 9.13 -9.08 13.48
CA ASN A 288 10.30 -9.10 14.34
C ASN A 288 11.54 -9.44 13.50
N TRP A 289 12.37 -8.44 13.23
CA TRP A 289 13.53 -8.58 12.33
C TRP A 289 14.40 -9.81 12.65
N SER A 290 14.76 -9.99 13.92
CA SER A 290 15.65 -11.08 14.34
C SER A 290 15.01 -12.47 14.27
N GLY A 291 13.68 -12.53 14.22
CA GLY A 291 12.90 -13.78 14.17
C GLY A 291 12.38 -14.14 12.79
N ASP A 292 12.47 -13.23 11.82
CA ASP A 292 11.99 -13.50 10.45
C ASP A 292 13.13 -14.04 9.58
N PRO A 293 13.03 -15.29 9.08
CA PRO A 293 14.12 -15.93 8.34
C PRO A 293 14.33 -15.33 6.94
N LEU A 294 13.32 -14.68 6.34
CA LEU A 294 13.49 -13.99 5.06
C LEU A 294 14.18 -12.64 5.27
N ALA A 295 13.79 -11.88 6.31
CA ALA A 295 14.38 -10.58 6.59
C ALA A 295 15.89 -10.69 6.91
N THR A 296 16.30 -11.80 7.56
CA THR A 296 17.71 -12.05 7.94
C THR A 296 18.50 -12.87 6.91
N HIS A 297 17.87 -13.31 5.83
CA HIS A 297 18.53 -14.13 4.82
C HIS A 297 19.59 -13.33 4.04
N PRO A 298 20.83 -13.85 3.86
CA PRO A 298 21.94 -13.09 3.25
C PRO A 298 21.71 -12.68 1.78
N HIS A 299 20.80 -13.36 1.08
CA HIS A 299 20.45 -13.07 -0.31
C HIS A 299 19.11 -12.32 -0.47
N VAL A 300 18.59 -11.78 0.64
CA VAL A 300 17.35 -10.98 0.63
C VAL A 300 17.65 -9.53 0.93
N LEU A 301 17.20 -8.65 0.06
CA LEU A 301 17.05 -7.22 0.33
C LEU A 301 15.61 -7.00 0.82
N ALA A 302 15.44 -6.62 2.07
CA ALA A 302 14.13 -6.42 2.68
C ALA A 302 13.91 -4.96 3.07
N THR A 303 12.69 -4.46 2.83
CA THR A 303 12.21 -3.15 3.30
C THR A 303 10.88 -3.33 4.04
N PRO A 304 10.56 -2.46 5.01
CA PRO A 304 9.44 -2.67 5.93
C PRO A 304 8.11 -2.13 5.39
N HIS A 305 7.66 -2.63 4.23
CA HIS A 305 6.42 -2.28 3.54
C HIS A 305 6.27 -0.76 3.30
N ILE A 306 7.29 -0.19 2.66
CA ILE A 306 7.38 1.26 2.40
C ILE A 306 7.09 1.64 0.94
N GLY A 307 6.67 0.72 0.10
CA GLY A 307 6.43 0.98 -1.32
C GLY A 307 5.42 2.10 -1.62
N PHE A 308 4.59 2.48 -0.64
CA PHE A 308 3.66 3.61 -0.74
C PHE A 308 4.01 4.78 0.20
N VAL A 309 5.11 4.67 0.96
CA VAL A 309 5.47 5.64 2.00
C VAL A 309 6.33 6.74 1.38
N THR A 310 5.69 7.72 0.79
CA THR A 310 6.27 8.97 0.33
C THR A 310 5.37 10.13 0.77
N GLU A 311 5.94 11.31 0.93
CA GLU A 311 5.17 12.51 1.31
C GLU A 311 4.02 12.77 0.33
N ASP A 312 4.30 12.69 -0.98
CA ASP A 312 3.31 12.91 -2.04
C ASP A 312 2.17 11.89 -1.97
N GLU A 313 2.50 10.60 -1.80
CA GLU A 313 1.50 9.53 -1.72
C GLU A 313 0.68 9.63 -0.42
N LEU A 314 1.30 9.97 0.71
CA LEU A 314 0.59 10.19 1.97
C LEU A 314 -0.34 11.39 1.89
N ASN A 315 0.13 12.51 1.31
CA ASN A 315 -0.74 13.67 1.05
C ASN A 315 -1.94 13.29 0.19
N LEU A 316 -1.70 12.59 -0.93
CA LEU A 316 -2.75 12.14 -1.83
C LEU A 316 -3.78 11.23 -1.14
N GLN A 317 -3.31 10.28 -0.32
CA GLN A 317 -4.19 9.33 0.36
C GLN A 317 -4.98 10.01 1.48
N PHE A 318 -4.32 10.79 2.30
CA PHE A 318 -4.95 11.41 3.46
C PHE A 318 -5.73 12.67 3.13
N ASP A 319 -5.53 13.29 1.96
CA ASP A 319 -6.44 14.31 1.45
C ASP A 319 -7.86 13.74 1.30
N ASP A 320 -8.01 12.58 0.65
CA ASP A 320 -9.29 11.87 0.55
C ASP A 320 -9.84 11.50 1.94
N VAL A 321 -9.00 10.93 2.80
CA VAL A 321 -9.40 10.43 4.12
C VAL A 321 -9.88 11.56 5.03
N PHE A 322 -9.16 12.67 5.06
CA PHE A 322 -9.51 13.80 5.91
C PHE A 322 -10.66 14.63 5.32
N ALA A 323 -10.74 14.73 3.98
CA ALA A 323 -11.89 15.36 3.31
C ALA A 323 -13.20 14.60 3.61
N GLN A 324 -13.18 13.27 3.69
CA GLN A 324 -14.34 12.46 4.08
C GLN A 324 -14.78 12.76 5.51
N VAL A 325 -13.83 12.93 6.46
CA VAL A 325 -14.14 13.34 7.85
C VAL A 325 -14.77 14.73 7.88
N ALA A 326 -14.18 15.69 7.15
CA ALA A 326 -14.70 17.06 7.07
C ALA A 326 -16.11 17.10 6.45
N ALA A 327 -16.34 16.36 5.38
CA ALA A 327 -17.64 16.26 4.72
C ALA A 327 -18.70 15.63 5.64
N TYR A 328 -18.33 14.59 6.40
CA TYR A 328 -19.21 14.00 7.41
C TYR A 328 -19.56 15.00 8.51
N ALA A 329 -18.58 15.70 9.06
CA ALA A 329 -18.80 16.75 10.07
C ALA A 329 -19.71 17.88 9.57
N ALA A 330 -19.66 18.19 8.27
CA ALA A 330 -20.54 19.15 7.61
C ALA A 330 -21.94 18.60 7.30
N GLY A 331 -22.23 17.32 7.62
CA GLY A 331 -23.51 16.68 7.31
C GLY A 331 -23.69 16.30 5.83
N GLN A 332 -22.61 16.28 5.07
CA GLN A 332 -22.59 15.95 3.63
C GLN A 332 -21.52 14.89 3.32
N PRO A 333 -21.63 13.67 3.89
CA PRO A 333 -20.61 12.63 3.71
C PRO A 333 -20.44 12.26 2.24
N ILE A 334 -19.20 11.94 1.88
CA ILE A 334 -18.79 11.57 0.52
C ILE A 334 -18.17 10.17 0.53
N HIS A 335 -18.14 9.50 -0.63
CA HIS A 335 -17.55 8.18 -0.83
C HIS A 335 -18.07 7.10 0.15
N MET A 336 -19.35 7.15 0.46
CA MET A 336 -20.01 6.22 1.37
C MET A 336 -20.03 4.80 0.81
N ILE A 337 -19.62 3.81 1.62
CA ILE A 337 -19.66 2.38 1.29
C ILE A 337 -21.00 1.77 1.70
N ASN A 338 -21.56 2.21 2.81
CA ASN A 338 -22.85 1.77 3.36
C ASN A 338 -23.80 2.97 3.55
N PRO A 339 -24.25 3.62 2.44
CA PRO A 339 -25.00 4.88 2.46
C PRO A 339 -26.34 4.77 3.19
N GLU A 340 -26.92 3.57 3.27
CA GLU A 340 -28.18 3.29 3.98
C GLU A 340 -28.15 3.70 5.45
N ILE A 341 -26.97 3.84 6.05
CA ILE A 341 -26.81 4.28 7.44
C ILE A 341 -27.06 5.78 7.60
N PHE A 342 -26.75 6.56 6.57
CA PHE A 342 -26.90 8.02 6.58
C PHE A 342 -28.34 8.46 6.25
N ASP A 343 -29.00 7.72 5.38
CA ASP A 343 -30.37 8.04 4.89
C ASP A 343 -31.48 7.64 5.86
N GLN A 344 -31.17 6.99 6.99
CA GLN A 344 -32.17 6.67 8.00
C GLN A 344 -32.58 7.93 8.79
N PRO A 345 -33.88 8.21 8.94
CA PRO A 345 -34.33 9.33 9.78
C PRO A 345 -33.87 9.07 11.24
N ARG A 346 -33.13 10.02 11.78
CA ARG A 346 -32.63 10.04 13.17
C ARG A 346 -33.76 10.37 14.14
#